data_bca863fd1bfbee03caf11f79672724b4
#
_entry.id   bca863fd1bfbee03caf11f79672724b4
#
_cell.length_a   1.000
_cell.length_b   1.000
_cell.length_c   1.000
_cell.angle_alpha   90.00
_cell.angle_beta   90.00
_cell.angle_gamma   90.00
#
_symmetry.space_group_name_H-M   'P 1'
#
loop_
_entity.id
_entity.type
_entity.pdbx_description
1 polymer ?
#
loop_
_entity_poly.entity_id
_entity_poly.type
_entity_poly.pdbx_seq_one_letter_code
_entity_poly.pdbx_strand_id
1 'polypeptide(L)'
;MASFFVSKDVEKRVCGLGEILLLAIRRGFREYPSPWAVASKEIYVRHAAISITLAFAMIFFISVVAAPSPVQASEKENSVTLVALGDSLTAGFGLQPADGFTPKLEAYLRARGHNVRVVNGGVSGDTSSGGLARFDWAVPQDAHAIIIELGANDALRGINPNLTRANLTKIIEKSKDRGLSVLLAGMLAPPNLGPAYAEAFAAIYPTLAAQYDVPLYPFFLDGVVAQKSLNLADGIHPNAAGIDIIVSRIGPYAERLISNAASRE
;
A
#
# COMPACT_ATOMS: atom_id res chain seq x y z
N MET A 1 11.75 1.70 -22.91
CA MET A 1 12.97 1.19 -23.61
C MET A 1 14.13 1.24 -22.61
N ALA A 2 14.36 0.17 -21.89
CA ALA A 2 15.54 0.04 -21.02
C ALA A 2 16.42 -1.05 -21.62
N SER A 3 17.55 -0.60 -22.22
CA SER A 3 18.55 -1.43 -22.84
C SER A 3 19.36 -2.15 -21.75
N PHE A 4 19.32 -3.49 -21.75
CA PHE A 4 20.19 -4.31 -20.92
C PHE A 4 21.62 -4.23 -21.45
N PHE A 5 22.48 -3.48 -20.78
CA PHE A 5 23.93 -3.51 -20.96
C PHE A 5 24.48 -4.73 -20.21
N VAL A 6 24.67 -5.84 -20.89
CA VAL A 6 25.58 -6.90 -20.42
C VAL A 6 26.99 -6.37 -20.63
N SER A 7 27.73 -6.23 -19.53
CA SER A 7 29.08 -5.67 -19.52
C SER A 7 30.01 -6.53 -20.41
N LYS A 8 30.69 -5.87 -21.37
CA LYS A 8 31.70 -6.47 -22.27
C LYS A 8 32.86 -7.17 -21.53
N ASP A 9 32.99 -6.93 -20.24
CA ASP A 9 34.01 -7.57 -19.38
C ASP A 9 33.68 -9.03 -19.01
N VAL A 10 32.39 -9.42 -19.01
CA VAL A 10 31.98 -10.80 -18.74
C VAL A 10 32.28 -11.68 -19.95
N GLU A 11 32.03 -11.18 -21.17
CA GLU A 11 32.33 -11.92 -22.41
C GLU A 11 33.84 -12.15 -22.61
N LYS A 12 34.69 -11.16 -22.29
CA LYS A 12 36.15 -11.31 -22.37
C LYS A 12 36.71 -12.32 -21.37
N ARG A 13 36.13 -12.43 -20.17
CA ARG A 13 36.59 -13.40 -19.15
C ARG A 13 36.23 -14.84 -19.50
N VAL A 14 35.06 -15.06 -20.11
CA VAL A 14 34.64 -16.41 -20.53
C VAL A 14 35.47 -16.90 -21.74
N CYS A 15 35.77 -16.01 -22.70
CA CYS A 15 36.62 -16.35 -23.85
C CYS A 15 38.06 -16.65 -23.44
N GLY A 16 38.65 -15.88 -22.48
CA GLY A 16 40.01 -16.12 -21.99
C GLY A 16 40.21 -17.44 -21.24
N LEU A 17 39.23 -17.90 -20.50
CA LEU A 17 39.27 -19.19 -19.79
C LEU A 17 39.22 -20.40 -20.75
N GLY A 18 38.50 -20.27 -21.86
CA GLY A 18 38.45 -21.33 -22.90
C GLY A 18 39.79 -21.50 -23.60
N GLU A 19 40.50 -20.44 -23.94
CA GLU A 19 41.81 -20.50 -24.58
C GLU A 19 42.92 -21.06 -23.66
N ILE A 20 42.89 -20.70 -22.36
CA ILE A 20 43.84 -21.22 -21.38
C ILE A 20 43.66 -22.73 -21.18
N LEU A 21 42.43 -23.21 -21.16
CA LEU A 21 42.10 -24.64 -21.03
C LEU A 21 42.54 -25.43 -22.27
N LEU A 22 42.35 -24.89 -23.47
CA LEU A 22 42.79 -25.50 -24.73
C LEU A 22 44.32 -25.54 -24.84
N LEU A 23 45.04 -24.54 -24.36
CA LEU A 23 46.52 -24.52 -24.33
C LEU A 23 47.08 -25.51 -23.30
N ALA A 24 46.45 -25.70 -22.17
CA ALA A 24 46.83 -26.67 -21.16
C ALA A 24 46.67 -28.12 -21.67
N ILE A 25 45.60 -28.39 -22.40
CA ILE A 25 45.35 -29.70 -23.02
C ILE A 25 46.36 -29.99 -24.15
N ARG A 26 46.75 -28.96 -24.94
CA ARG A 26 47.75 -29.15 -26.02
C ARG A 26 49.18 -29.36 -25.50
N ARG A 27 49.58 -28.77 -24.37
CA ARG A 27 50.95 -28.94 -23.80
C ARG A 27 51.17 -30.26 -23.07
N GLY A 28 50.11 -30.88 -22.50
CA GLY A 28 50.22 -32.13 -21.72
C GLY A 28 50.40 -33.41 -22.53
N PHE A 29 50.39 -33.36 -23.89
CA PHE A 29 50.36 -34.56 -24.73
C PHE A 29 51.60 -34.76 -25.61
N ARG A 30 52.73 -34.12 -25.30
CA ARG A 30 53.88 -34.18 -26.20
C ARG A 30 54.94 -35.23 -25.88
N GLU A 31 54.89 -35.94 -24.77
CA GLU A 31 55.91 -36.91 -24.43
C GLU A 31 55.31 -38.12 -23.69
N TYR A 32 54.96 -39.23 -24.40
CA TYR A 32 55.10 -40.62 -24.02
C TYR A 32 54.22 -41.52 -24.92
N PRO A 33 54.84 -42.34 -25.81
CA PRO A 33 54.16 -43.41 -26.56
C PRO A 33 54.20 -44.71 -25.75
N SER A 34 53.23 -44.96 -24.88
CA SER A 34 53.07 -46.31 -24.28
C SER A 34 51.69 -46.88 -24.64
N PRO A 35 51.51 -48.18 -24.79
CA PRO A 35 50.20 -48.78 -25.15
C PRO A 35 49.06 -48.49 -24.18
N TRP A 36 49.39 -48.14 -22.97
CA TRP A 36 48.40 -47.76 -21.92
C TRP A 36 47.85 -46.34 -22.08
N ALA A 37 48.48 -45.54 -22.92
CA ALA A 37 48.05 -44.09 -23.10
C ALA A 37 46.81 -43.98 -23.98
N VAL A 38 46.43 -44.92 -24.78
CA VAL A 38 45.29 -44.89 -25.68
C VAL A 38 43.99 -45.17 -24.91
N ALA A 39 44.00 -46.14 -24.00
CA ALA A 39 42.79 -46.44 -23.19
C ALA A 39 42.46 -45.34 -22.19
N SER A 40 43.48 -44.67 -21.64
CA SER A 40 43.26 -43.54 -20.71
C SER A 40 42.74 -42.28 -21.40
N LYS A 41 43.07 -42.06 -22.69
CA LYS A 41 42.59 -40.93 -23.48
C LYS A 41 41.06 -40.95 -23.69
N GLU A 42 40.52 -42.12 -24.05
CA GLU A 42 39.07 -42.24 -24.28
C GLU A 42 38.27 -42.08 -23.00
N ILE A 43 38.77 -42.59 -21.88
CA ILE A 43 38.14 -42.46 -20.58
C ILE A 43 38.15 -40.96 -20.11
N TYR A 44 39.28 -40.26 -20.29
CA TYR A 44 39.41 -38.86 -19.88
C TYR A 44 38.53 -37.91 -20.72
N VAL A 45 38.47 -38.12 -22.04
CA VAL A 45 37.63 -37.36 -22.95
C VAL A 45 36.13 -37.57 -22.65
N ARG A 46 35.72 -38.80 -22.34
CA ARG A 46 34.36 -39.15 -21.96
C ARG A 46 33.95 -38.50 -20.63
N HIS A 47 34.82 -38.53 -19.62
CA HIS A 47 34.53 -37.88 -18.31
C HIS A 47 34.54 -36.39 -18.40
N ALA A 48 35.45 -35.78 -19.19
CA ALA A 48 35.46 -34.32 -19.42
C ALA A 48 34.20 -33.85 -20.17
N ALA A 49 33.75 -34.62 -21.19
CA ALA A 49 32.51 -34.30 -21.92
C ALA A 49 31.26 -34.37 -21.03
N ILE A 50 31.16 -35.40 -20.18
CA ILE A 50 30.05 -35.58 -19.25
C ILE A 50 30.04 -34.48 -18.19
N SER A 51 31.20 -34.08 -17.66
CA SER A 51 31.30 -33.01 -16.67
C SER A 51 30.93 -31.64 -17.24
N ILE A 52 31.31 -31.35 -18.49
CA ILE A 52 30.94 -30.10 -19.19
C ILE A 52 29.45 -30.06 -19.48
N THR A 53 28.84 -31.18 -19.89
CA THR A 53 27.39 -31.25 -20.18
C THR A 53 26.55 -31.07 -18.90
N LEU A 54 26.99 -31.66 -17.78
CA LEU A 54 26.33 -31.50 -16.49
C LEU A 54 26.44 -30.04 -15.94
N ALA A 55 27.62 -29.41 -16.16
CA ALA A 55 27.81 -28.01 -15.75
C ALA A 55 26.91 -27.04 -16.57
N PHE A 56 26.76 -27.24 -17.88
CA PHE A 56 25.86 -26.47 -18.72
C PHE A 56 24.39 -26.72 -18.39
N ALA A 57 24.00 -27.98 -18.08
CA ALA A 57 22.64 -28.30 -17.65
C ALA A 57 22.31 -27.64 -16.30
N MET A 58 23.25 -27.56 -15.37
CA MET A 58 23.06 -26.92 -14.07
C MET A 58 22.95 -25.38 -14.17
N ILE A 59 23.73 -24.75 -15.04
CA ILE A 59 23.66 -23.32 -15.32
C ILE A 59 22.33 -22.95 -16.00
N PHE A 60 21.84 -23.79 -16.92
CA PHE A 60 20.57 -23.59 -17.60
C PHE A 60 19.38 -23.74 -16.64
N PHE A 61 19.47 -24.69 -15.69
CA PHE A 61 18.42 -24.89 -14.68
C PHE A 61 18.34 -23.74 -13.66
N ILE A 62 19.48 -23.14 -13.28
CA ILE A 62 19.51 -21.98 -12.36
C ILE A 62 18.95 -20.70 -13.03
N SER A 63 19.11 -20.56 -14.35
CA SER A 63 18.61 -19.39 -15.08
C SER A 63 17.09 -19.37 -15.27
N VAL A 64 16.42 -20.53 -15.19
CA VAL A 64 14.96 -20.64 -15.34
C VAL A 64 14.22 -20.34 -14.03
N VAL A 65 14.86 -20.48 -12.87
CA VAL A 65 14.21 -20.29 -11.55
C VAL A 65 14.25 -18.82 -11.09
N ALA A 66 15.06 -17.95 -11.72
CA ALA A 66 15.26 -16.57 -11.30
C ALA A 66 14.50 -15.51 -12.14
N ALA A 67 13.57 -15.93 -13.01
CA ALA A 67 12.67 -14.96 -13.64
C ALA A 67 11.63 -14.51 -12.60
N PRO A 68 11.54 -13.20 -12.25
CA PRO A 68 10.46 -12.74 -11.42
C PRO A 68 9.14 -13.05 -12.12
N SER A 69 8.24 -13.72 -11.41
CA SER A 69 6.92 -14.04 -11.95
C SER A 69 6.23 -12.76 -12.40
N PRO A 70 5.72 -12.65 -13.64
CA PRO A 70 5.09 -11.43 -14.14
C PRO A 70 3.81 -11.03 -13.38
N VAL A 71 3.31 -11.88 -12.48
CA VAL A 71 2.10 -11.67 -11.69
C VAL A 71 2.24 -10.51 -10.68
N GLN A 72 3.43 -10.27 -10.10
CA GLN A 72 3.59 -9.19 -9.12
C GLN A 72 3.65 -7.78 -9.73
N ALA A 73 4.06 -7.64 -10.98
CA ALA A 73 4.08 -6.34 -11.67
C ALA A 73 2.67 -5.90 -12.12
N SER A 74 1.80 -6.87 -12.49
CA SER A 74 0.43 -6.62 -12.96
C SER A 74 -0.54 -6.20 -11.83
N GLU A 75 -0.35 -6.71 -10.60
CA GLU A 75 -1.21 -6.31 -9.46
C GLU A 75 -0.99 -4.85 -9.03
N LYS A 76 0.18 -4.27 -9.30
CA LYS A 76 0.49 -2.89 -8.92
C LYS A 76 -0.05 -1.86 -9.93
N GLU A 77 -0.20 -2.22 -11.19
CA GLU A 77 -0.67 -1.31 -12.25
C GLU A 77 -2.17 -1.01 -12.19
N ASN A 78 -2.99 -1.87 -11.57
CA ASN A 78 -4.45 -1.72 -11.50
C ASN A 78 -5.00 -1.58 -10.08
N SER A 79 -4.17 -1.22 -9.10
CA SER A 79 -4.60 -1.11 -7.71
C SER A 79 -5.06 0.31 -7.39
N VAL A 80 -6.31 0.47 -6.98
CA VAL A 80 -6.83 1.75 -6.50
C VAL A 80 -6.18 2.10 -5.16
N THR A 81 -5.52 3.24 -5.08
CA THR A 81 -4.98 3.77 -3.82
C THR A 81 -6.04 4.64 -3.13
N LEU A 82 -6.59 4.14 -2.03
CA LEU A 82 -7.51 4.86 -1.15
C LEU A 82 -6.75 5.38 0.08
N VAL A 83 -6.82 6.67 0.36
CA VAL A 83 -6.22 7.28 1.56
C VAL A 83 -7.29 7.56 2.58
N ALA A 84 -7.09 7.17 3.83
CA ALA A 84 -7.87 7.65 4.95
C ALA A 84 -7.08 8.76 5.67
N LEU A 85 -7.47 10.01 5.47
CA LEU A 85 -6.90 11.18 6.13
C LEU A 85 -7.73 11.47 7.39
N GLY A 86 -7.13 11.24 8.57
CA GLY A 86 -7.88 11.33 9.81
C GLY A 86 -7.03 11.56 11.06
N ASP A 87 -7.62 11.36 12.21
CA ASP A 87 -6.96 11.52 13.50
C ASP A 87 -6.62 10.18 14.17
N SER A 88 -6.79 10.03 15.49
CA SER A 88 -6.52 8.80 16.24
C SER A 88 -7.44 7.65 15.85
N LEU A 89 -8.65 7.94 15.40
CA LEU A 89 -9.63 6.94 14.96
C LEU A 89 -9.16 6.24 13.69
N THR A 90 -8.62 7.00 12.74
CA THR A 90 -7.99 6.48 11.53
C THR A 90 -6.63 5.85 11.81
N ALA A 91 -5.82 6.47 12.69
CA ALA A 91 -4.48 5.96 13.05
C ALA A 91 -4.49 4.58 13.71
N GLY A 92 -5.61 4.21 14.35
CA GLY A 92 -5.72 2.96 15.11
C GLY A 92 -5.12 3.08 16.52
N PHE A 93 -5.34 4.22 17.20
CA PHE A 93 -4.83 4.47 18.54
C PHE A 93 -5.16 3.34 19.52
N GLY A 94 -4.12 2.83 20.22
CA GLY A 94 -4.25 1.78 21.23
C GLY A 94 -4.52 0.38 20.69
N LEU A 95 -4.54 0.18 19.37
CA LEU A 95 -4.77 -1.11 18.73
C LEU A 95 -3.48 -1.72 18.18
N GLN A 96 -3.50 -3.05 17.99
CA GLN A 96 -2.49 -3.68 17.16
C GLN A 96 -2.63 -3.20 15.72
N PRO A 97 -1.54 -3.12 14.95
CA PRO A 97 -1.60 -2.59 13.56
C PRO A 97 -2.66 -3.26 12.68
N ALA A 98 -2.86 -4.58 12.80
CA ALA A 98 -3.85 -5.31 12.00
C ALA A 98 -5.31 -5.03 12.40
N ASP A 99 -5.54 -4.52 13.61
CA ASP A 99 -6.88 -4.25 14.16
C ASP A 99 -7.35 -2.80 13.89
N GLY A 100 -6.49 -1.98 13.29
CA GLY A 100 -6.83 -0.60 12.96
C GLY A 100 -7.83 -0.47 11.82
N PHE A 101 -8.39 0.72 11.66
CA PHE A 101 -9.42 1.03 10.65
C PHE A 101 -8.95 0.72 9.23
N THR A 102 -7.78 1.20 8.83
CA THR A 102 -7.31 1.09 7.44
C THR A 102 -7.01 -0.34 7.02
N PRO A 103 -6.31 -1.20 7.77
CA PRO A 103 -6.09 -2.58 7.35
C PRO A 103 -7.40 -3.41 7.35
N LYS A 104 -8.32 -3.16 8.27
CA LYS A 104 -9.62 -3.83 8.28
C LYS A 104 -10.50 -3.37 7.12
N LEU A 105 -10.49 -2.09 6.76
CA LEU A 105 -11.18 -1.59 5.57
C LEU A 105 -10.59 -2.17 4.29
N GLU A 106 -9.26 -2.27 4.18
CA GLU A 106 -8.61 -2.92 3.05
C GLU A 106 -9.03 -4.38 2.92
N ALA A 107 -9.00 -5.14 4.02
CA ALA A 107 -9.43 -6.53 4.04
C ALA A 107 -10.92 -6.68 3.65
N TYR A 108 -11.78 -5.80 4.14
CA TYR A 108 -13.21 -5.74 3.79
C TYR A 108 -13.41 -5.55 2.27
N LEU A 109 -12.71 -4.60 1.67
CA LEU A 109 -12.82 -4.27 0.26
C LEU A 109 -12.22 -5.38 -0.62
N ARG A 110 -11.08 -5.92 -0.25
CA ARG A 110 -10.43 -7.04 -0.98
C ARG A 110 -11.25 -8.31 -0.94
N ALA A 111 -11.90 -8.62 0.19
CA ALA A 111 -12.82 -9.77 0.30
C ALA A 111 -14.03 -9.67 -0.65
N ARG A 112 -14.31 -8.46 -1.18
CA ARG A 112 -15.35 -8.18 -2.18
C ARG A 112 -14.83 -8.06 -3.60
N GLY A 113 -13.56 -8.42 -3.83
CA GLY A 113 -12.95 -8.49 -5.15
C GLY A 113 -12.33 -7.18 -5.63
N HIS A 114 -12.24 -6.15 -4.78
CA HIS A 114 -11.60 -4.90 -5.16
C HIS A 114 -10.08 -5.01 -5.02
N ASN A 115 -9.35 -4.67 -6.10
CA ASN A 115 -7.90 -4.50 -6.02
C ASN A 115 -7.60 -3.10 -5.48
N VAL A 116 -7.41 -2.99 -4.16
CA VAL A 116 -7.25 -1.73 -3.45
C VAL A 116 -6.13 -1.80 -2.42
N ARG A 117 -5.43 -0.69 -2.25
CA ARG A 117 -4.49 -0.41 -1.16
C ARG A 117 -5.07 0.73 -0.33
N VAL A 118 -5.25 0.53 0.97
CA VAL A 118 -5.72 1.57 1.90
C VAL A 118 -4.55 2.14 2.68
N VAL A 119 -4.25 3.41 2.44
CA VAL A 119 -3.15 4.14 3.08
C VAL A 119 -3.65 4.78 4.36
N ASN A 120 -2.94 4.52 5.47
CA ASN A 120 -3.21 5.16 6.75
C ASN A 120 -2.61 6.57 6.77
N GLY A 121 -3.45 7.57 6.65
CA GLY A 121 -3.13 8.98 6.79
C GLY A 121 -3.64 9.55 8.14
N GLY A 122 -3.81 8.71 9.17
CA GLY A 122 -4.23 9.13 10.51
C GLY A 122 -3.06 9.62 11.36
N VAL A 123 -3.27 10.66 12.15
CA VAL A 123 -2.33 11.15 13.18
C VAL A 123 -3.10 11.44 14.46
N SER A 124 -2.76 10.70 15.53
CA SER A 124 -3.46 10.85 16.82
C SER A 124 -3.39 12.26 17.34
N GLY A 125 -4.54 12.79 17.73
CA GLY A 125 -4.68 14.16 18.26
C GLY A 125 -4.82 15.25 17.19
N ASP A 126 -4.80 14.93 15.90
CA ASP A 126 -4.95 15.91 14.84
C ASP A 126 -6.32 16.57 14.87
N THR A 127 -6.30 17.88 14.69
CA THR A 127 -7.47 18.70 14.36
C THR A 127 -7.63 18.82 12.85
N SER A 128 -8.72 19.42 12.40
CA SER A 128 -8.89 19.80 10.99
C SER A 128 -7.75 20.68 10.47
N SER A 129 -7.18 21.55 11.32
CA SER A 129 -6.02 22.38 11.00
C SER A 129 -4.74 21.53 10.80
N GLY A 130 -4.51 20.53 11.67
CA GLY A 130 -3.37 19.60 11.55
C GLY A 130 -3.47 18.78 10.28
N GLY A 131 -4.63 18.19 10.00
CA GLY A 131 -4.88 17.45 8.78
C GLY A 131 -4.66 18.28 7.51
N LEU A 132 -5.14 19.53 7.50
CA LEU A 132 -4.91 20.46 6.39
C LEU A 132 -3.42 20.78 6.20
N ALA A 133 -2.69 21.03 7.27
CA ALA A 133 -1.28 21.41 7.21
C ALA A 133 -0.40 20.30 6.63
N ARG A 134 -0.79 19.04 6.84
CA ARG A 134 -0.04 17.87 6.35
C ARG A 134 -0.60 17.22 5.08
N PHE A 135 -1.67 17.77 4.50
CA PHE A 135 -2.34 17.18 3.36
C PHE A 135 -1.38 16.77 2.23
N ASP A 136 -0.49 17.67 1.83
CA ASP A 136 0.36 17.47 0.66
C ASP A 136 1.39 16.33 0.81
N TRP A 137 1.84 16.07 2.04
CA TRP A 137 2.76 14.96 2.29
C TRP A 137 2.05 13.69 2.82
N ALA A 138 0.86 13.83 3.40
CA ALA A 138 0.11 12.70 3.93
C ALA A 138 -0.70 11.97 2.86
N VAL A 139 -1.08 12.67 1.77
CA VAL A 139 -1.83 12.10 0.66
C VAL A 139 -0.87 11.82 -0.50
N PRO A 140 -0.53 10.54 -0.77
CA PRO A 140 0.40 10.16 -1.84
C PRO A 140 -0.03 10.69 -3.21
N GLN A 141 0.94 10.93 -4.10
CA GLN A 141 0.66 11.44 -5.45
C GLN A 141 -0.12 10.45 -6.31
N ASP A 142 0.04 9.15 -6.05
CA ASP A 142 -0.67 8.04 -6.68
C ASP A 142 -2.03 7.72 -6.01
N ALA A 143 -2.56 8.61 -5.18
CA ALA A 143 -3.89 8.43 -4.60
C ALA A 143 -4.98 8.63 -5.65
N HIS A 144 -6.02 7.78 -5.61
CA HIS A 144 -7.19 7.84 -6.48
C HIS A 144 -8.45 8.29 -5.73
N ALA A 145 -8.50 7.99 -4.43
CA ALA A 145 -9.63 8.31 -3.57
C ALA A 145 -9.17 8.68 -2.15
N ILE A 146 -10.00 9.43 -1.45
CA ILE A 146 -9.75 9.86 -0.08
C ILE A 146 -11.01 9.77 0.77
N ILE A 147 -10.86 9.23 1.99
CA ILE A 147 -11.82 9.39 3.09
C ILE A 147 -11.27 10.49 3.99
N ILE A 148 -12.04 11.53 4.24
CA ILE A 148 -11.70 12.63 5.16
C ILE A 148 -12.42 12.38 6.48
N GLU A 149 -11.67 11.98 7.52
CA GLU A 149 -12.16 11.69 8.87
C GLU A 149 -11.42 12.61 9.85
N LEU A 150 -11.89 13.83 10.03
CA LEU A 150 -11.30 14.87 10.87
C LEU A 150 -12.39 15.70 11.53
N GLY A 151 -12.07 16.26 12.70
CA GLY A 151 -12.94 17.18 13.43
C GLY A 151 -13.27 16.72 14.84
N ALA A 152 -13.04 15.43 15.21
CA ALA A 152 -13.29 14.98 16.57
C ALA A 152 -12.46 15.78 17.59
N ASN A 153 -11.18 16.01 17.31
CA ASN A 153 -10.30 16.81 18.16
C ASN A 153 -10.67 18.30 18.19
N ASP A 154 -11.22 18.81 17.09
CA ASP A 154 -11.77 20.17 17.06
C ASP A 154 -12.93 20.30 18.05
N ALA A 155 -13.87 19.37 18.00
CA ALA A 155 -15.00 19.33 18.90
C ALA A 155 -14.57 19.11 20.37
N LEU A 156 -13.67 18.14 20.64
CA LEU A 156 -13.17 17.89 22.00
C LEU A 156 -12.48 19.10 22.63
N ARG A 157 -11.87 19.97 21.82
CA ARG A 157 -11.16 21.17 22.25
C ARG A 157 -12.03 22.45 22.18
N GLY A 158 -13.31 22.35 21.79
CA GLY A 158 -14.20 23.47 21.65
C GLY A 158 -13.74 24.49 20.59
N ILE A 159 -13.05 24.02 19.54
CA ILE A 159 -12.63 24.91 18.45
C ILE A 159 -13.87 25.44 17.71
N ASN A 160 -13.80 26.69 17.31
CA ASN A 160 -14.91 27.32 16.59
C ASN A 160 -15.32 26.50 15.35
N PRO A 161 -16.59 26.06 15.23
CA PRO A 161 -17.08 25.26 14.10
C PRO A 161 -16.82 25.89 12.73
N ASN A 162 -16.79 27.23 12.63
CA ASN A 162 -16.45 27.91 11.38
C ASN A 162 -15.00 27.67 10.95
N LEU A 163 -14.06 27.51 11.88
CA LEU A 163 -12.67 27.18 11.56
C LEU A 163 -12.56 25.74 11.07
N THR A 164 -13.21 24.78 11.76
CA THR A 164 -13.29 23.39 11.34
C THR A 164 -13.87 23.29 9.93
N ARG A 165 -14.99 23.99 9.67
CA ARG A 165 -15.60 24.06 8.34
C ARG A 165 -14.63 24.60 7.28
N ALA A 166 -13.95 25.72 7.56
CA ALA A 166 -13.00 26.32 6.62
C ALA A 166 -11.82 25.39 6.29
N ASN A 167 -11.32 24.64 7.27
CA ASN A 167 -10.23 23.68 7.05
C ASN A 167 -10.69 22.49 6.22
N LEU A 168 -11.84 21.88 6.56
CA LEU A 168 -12.43 20.78 5.79
C LEU A 168 -12.76 21.20 4.35
N THR A 169 -13.27 22.44 4.17
CA THR A 169 -13.44 23.03 2.83
C THR A 169 -12.15 22.95 2.02
N LYS A 170 -11.05 23.48 2.56
CA LYS A 170 -9.75 23.46 1.86
C LYS A 170 -9.23 22.06 1.59
N ILE A 171 -9.46 21.11 2.50
CA ILE A 171 -9.06 19.71 2.29
C ILE A 171 -9.86 19.10 1.14
N ILE A 172 -11.17 19.35 1.07
CA ILE A 172 -12.04 18.88 -0.02
C ILE A 172 -11.59 19.50 -1.35
N GLU A 173 -11.37 20.82 -1.38
CA GLU A 173 -10.90 21.54 -2.58
C GLU A 173 -9.57 20.96 -3.08
N LYS A 174 -8.56 20.86 -2.21
CA LYS A 174 -7.27 20.25 -2.56
C LYS A 174 -7.40 18.81 -3.08
N SER A 175 -8.32 18.03 -2.52
CA SER A 175 -8.60 16.67 -2.97
C SER A 175 -9.20 16.65 -4.38
N LYS A 176 -10.19 17.53 -4.63
CA LYS A 176 -10.83 17.67 -5.95
C LYS A 176 -9.88 18.22 -7.01
N ASP A 177 -9.04 19.20 -6.66
CA ASP A 177 -8.01 19.76 -7.56
C ASP A 177 -7.00 18.70 -8.00
N ARG A 178 -6.76 17.68 -7.15
CA ARG A 178 -5.95 16.51 -7.48
C ARG A 178 -6.71 15.40 -8.18
N GLY A 179 -7.99 15.60 -8.51
CA GLY A 179 -8.83 14.60 -9.19
C GLY A 179 -9.28 13.43 -8.29
N LEU A 180 -9.09 13.51 -6.97
CA LEU A 180 -9.46 12.43 -6.07
C LEU A 180 -10.98 12.28 -5.96
N SER A 181 -11.47 11.04 -5.90
CA SER A 181 -12.81 10.75 -5.41
C SER A 181 -12.85 10.95 -3.90
N VAL A 182 -13.79 11.76 -3.38
CA VAL A 182 -13.85 12.15 -1.98
C VAL A 182 -15.06 11.49 -1.28
N LEU A 183 -14.84 10.92 -0.10
CA LEU A 183 -15.88 10.57 0.88
C LEU A 183 -15.64 11.39 2.15
N LEU A 184 -16.62 12.17 2.55
CA LEU A 184 -16.59 12.90 3.82
C LEU A 184 -17.19 12.03 4.92
N ALA A 185 -16.42 11.75 5.98
CA ALA A 185 -16.91 11.05 7.16
C ALA A 185 -17.29 12.08 8.24
N GLY A 186 -18.56 12.12 8.59
CA GLY A 186 -19.10 13.07 9.56
C GLY A 186 -18.68 12.75 10.98
N MET A 187 -18.68 13.80 11.83
CA MET A 187 -18.39 13.73 13.25
C MET A 187 -19.42 14.55 14.05
N LEU A 188 -19.67 14.13 15.27
CA LEU A 188 -20.57 14.85 16.20
C LEU A 188 -19.76 15.42 17.36
N ALA A 189 -20.17 16.58 17.84
CA ALA A 189 -19.59 17.18 19.04
C ALA A 189 -20.13 16.51 20.31
N PRO A 190 -19.32 16.40 21.38
CA PRO A 190 -19.80 15.94 22.66
C PRO A 190 -20.82 16.92 23.26
N PRO A 191 -21.82 16.41 24.03
CA PRO A 191 -22.96 17.23 24.47
C PRO A 191 -22.62 18.32 25.52
N ASN A 192 -21.45 18.22 26.15
CA ASN A 192 -21.00 19.13 27.21
C ASN A 192 -20.64 20.53 26.72
N LEU A 193 -20.56 20.75 25.40
CA LEU A 193 -20.27 22.07 24.80
C LEU A 193 -21.55 22.91 24.56
N GLY A 194 -22.69 22.36 24.92
CA GLY A 194 -23.98 23.02 24.77
C GLY A 194 -24.62 22.84 23.38
N PRO A 195 -25.96 23.04 23.32
CA PRO A 195 -26.73 22.72 22.11
C PRO A 195 -26.36 23.58 20.91
N ALA A 196 -26.09 24.85 21.08
CA ALA A 196 -25.74 25.74 19.99
C ALA A 196 -24.41 25.33 19.30
N TYR A 197 -23.41 24.90 20.08
CA TYR A 197 -22.16 24.37 19.52
C TYR A 197 -22.40 23.05 18.82
N ALA A 198 -23.12 22.13 19.42
CA ALA A 198 -23.39 20.81 18.87
C ALA A 198 -24.14 20.91 17.52
N GLU A 199 -25.16 21.79 17.44
CA GLU A 199 -25.92 22.06 16.21
C GLU A 199 -25.02 22.66 15.11
N ALA A 200 -24.27 23.71 15.43
CA ALA A 200 -23.35 24.36 14.49
C ALA A 200 -22.28 23.40 13.99
N PHE A 201 -21.75 22.50 14.86
CA PHE A 201 -20.75 21.51 14.49
C PHE A 201 -21.35 20.39 13.62
N ALA A 202 -22.50 19.84 13.98
CA ALA A 202 -23.17 18.78 13.22
C ALA A 202 -23.54 19.23 11.79
N ALA A 203 -23.89 20.52 11.62
CA ALA A 203 -24.25 21.11 10.33
C ALA A 203 -23.07 21.19 9.32
N ILE A 204 -21.82 21.11 9.78
CA ILE A 204 -20.62 21.26 8.93
C ILE A 204 -20.62 20.23 7.79
N TYR A 205 -20.74 18.97 8.15
CA TYR A 205 -20.54 17.85 7.20
C TYR A 205 -21.62 17.77 6.13
N PRO A 206 -22.92 17.78 6.45
CA PRO A 206 -23.96 17.77 5.42
C PRO A 206 -23.92 19.02 4.53
N THR A 207 -23.57 20.16 5.09
CA THR A 207 -23.41 21.41 4.31
C THR A 207 -22.27 21.28 3.29
N LEU A 208 -21.11 20.80 3.72
CA LEU A 208 -19.96 20.62 2.83
C LEU A 208 -20.22 19.51 1.79
N ALA A 209 -20.83 18.41 2.21
CA ALA A 209 -21.18 17.32 1.29
C ALA A 209 -22.09 17.82 0.16
N ALA A 210 -23.12 18.57 0.48
CA ALA A 210 -24.03 19.16 -0.51
C ALA A 210 -23.35 20.25 -1.37
N GLN A 211 -22.53 21.12 -0.76
CA GLN A 211 -21.83 22.21 -1.46
C GLN A 211 -20.84 21.69 -2.52
N TYR A 212 -20.12 20.60 -2.20
CA TYR A 212 -19.07 20.06 -3.07
C TYR A 212 -19.52 18.84 -3.88
N ASP A 213 -20.77 18.42 -3.75
CA ASP A 213 -21.33 17.21 -4.38
C ASP A 213 -20.44 15.99 -4.10
N VAL A 214 -20.17 15.75 -2.81
CA VAL A 214 -19.39 14.59 -2.36
C VAL A 214 -20.23 13.69 -1.44
N PRO A 215 -20.06 12.37 -1.50
CA PRO A 215 -20.72 11.45 -0.59
C PRO A 215 -20.41 11.77 0.87
N LEU A 216 -21.42 11.63 1.73
CA LEU A 216 -21.31 11.75 3.18
C LEU A 216 -21.58 10.41 3.85
N TYR A 217 -20.64 9.92 4.68
CA TYR A 217 -20.93 8.97 5.73
C TYR A 217 -21.31 9.75 7.00
N PRO A 218 -22.54 9.70 7.47
CA PRO A 218 -23.07 10.73 8.38
C PRO A 218 -22.36 10.85 9.72
N PHE A 219 -21.91 9.70 10.30
CA PHE A 219 -21.23 9.69 11.60
C PHE A 219 -20.24 8.54 11.69
N PHE A 220 -18.93 8.84 11.79
CA PHE A 220 -17.87 7.82 11.76
C PHE A 220 -18.00 6.79 12.87
N LEU A 221 -18.40 7.20 14.08
CA LEU A 221 -18.55 6.33 15.26
C LEU A 221 -19.97 5.75 15.41
N ASP A 222 -20.78 5.76 14.35
CA ASP A 222 -22.15 5.22 14.40
C ASP A 222 -22.15 3.74 14.85
N GLY A 223 -22.95 3.47 15.91
CA GLY A 223 -23.10 2.16 16.54
C GLY A 223 -21.96 1.77 17.49
N VAL A 224 -20.96 2.65 17.70
CA VAL A 224 -19.82 2.38 18.58
C VAL A 224 -19.73 3.37 19.72
N VAL A 225 -20.08 4.64 19.48
CA VAL A 225 -20.02 5.70 20.49
C VAL A 225 -20.81 5.28 21.76
N ALA A 226 -20.22 5.52 22.95
CA ALA A 226 -20.79 5.21 24.26
C ALA A 226 -21.05 3.71 24.54
N GLN A 227 -20.63 2.79 23.69
CA GLN A 227 -20.73 1.35 23.93
C GLN A 227 -19.44 0.84 24.57
N LYS A 228 -19.44 0.58 25.90
CA LYS A 228 -18.24 0.15 26.65
C LYS A 228 -17.57 -1.10 26.06
N SER A 229 -18.35 -2.05 25.55
CA SER A 229 -17.83 -3.27 24.92
C SER A 229 -17.14 -3.05 23.58
N LEU A 230 -17.33 -1.89 22.95
CA LEU A 230 -16.80 -1.53 21.62
C LEU A 230 -15.71 -0.46 21.68
N ASN A 231 -15.40 0.07 22.87
CA ASN A 231 -14.39 1.08 23.08
C ASN A 231 -13.27 0.59 24.01
N LEU A 232 -12.13 1.27 23.93
CA LEU A 232 -11.04 1.13 24.87
C LEU A 232 -11.43 1.68 26.25
N ALA A 233 -10.57 1.50 27.23
CA ALA A 233 -10.83 1.94 28.61
C ALA A 233 -11.06 3.45 28.75
N ASP A 234 -10.57 4.24 27.81
CA ASP A 234 -10.80 5.71 27.76
C ASP A 234 -12.23 6.11 27.36
N GLY A 235 -13.01 5.17 26.82
CA GLY A 235 -14.40 5.39 26.41
C GLY A 235 -14.56 6.25 25.14
N ILE A 236 -13.45 6.60 24.46
CA ILE A 236 -13.41 7.49 23.29
C ILE A 236 -13.00 6.73 22.03
N HIS A 237 -11.97 5.89 22.16
CA HIS A 237 -11.41 5.18 21.02
C HIS A 237 -12.03 3.79 20.88
N PRO A 238 -12.45 3.40 19.67
CA PRO A 238 -12.94 2.05 19.40
C PRO A 238 -11.87 0.99 19.70
N ASN A 239 -12.29 -0.14 20.25
CA ASN A 239 -11.47 -1.37 20.27
C ASN A 239 -11.60 -2.14 18.95
N ALA A 240 -10.94 -3.29 18.81
CA ALA A 240 -10.96 -4.08 17.58
C ALA A 240 -12.38 -4.45 17.12
N ALA A 241 -13.29 -4.78 18.06
CA ALA A 241 -14.69 -5.07 17.75
C ALA A 241 -15.45 -3.81 17.30
N GLY A 242 -15.15 -2.65 17.89
CA GLY A 242 -15.69 -1.37 17.48
C GLY A 242 -15.26 -0.99 16.05
N ILE A 243 -13.99 -1.24 15.71
CA ILE A 243 -13.49 -1.05 14.35
C ILE A 243 -14.22 -1.96 13.34
N ASP A 244 -14.50 -3.22 13.70
CA ASP A 244 -15.28 -4.13 12.82
C ASP A 244 -16.67 -3.57 12.52
N ILE A 245 -17.35 -2.99 13.51
CA ILE A 245 -18.65 -2.32 13.32
C ILE A 245 -18.50 -1.10 12.39
N ILE A 246 -17.53 -0.23 12.63
CA ILE A 246 -17.28 0.94 11.79
C ILE A 246 -17.04 0.51 10.34
N VAL A 247 -16.14 -0.45 10.13
CA VAL A 247 -15.81 -0.95 8.78
C VAL A 247 -17.03 -1.55 8.10
N SER A 248 -17.86 -2.33 8.80
CA SER A 248 -19.07 -2.92 8.23
C SER A 248 -20.07 -1.85 7.74
N ARG A 249 -20.09 -0.69 8.40
CA ARG A 249 -21.04 0.40 8.08
C ARG A 249 -20.51 1.36 7.02
N ILE A 250 -19.27 1.77 7.09
CA ILE A 250 -18.64 2.68 6.11
C ILE A 250 -18.22 1.94 4.83
N GLY A 251 -17.96 0.63 4.91
CA GLY A 251 -17.49 -0.20 3.80
C GLY A 251 -18.28 -0.03 2.51
N PRO A 252 -19.63 -0.10 2.51
CA PRO A 252 -20.43 0.12 1.30
C PRO A 252 -20.27 1.53 0.68
N TYR A 253 -19.93 2.54 1.47
CA TYR A 253 -19.58 3.88 0.96
C TYR A 253 -18.20 3.88 0.31
N ALA A 254 -17.24 3.21 0.94
CA ALA A 254 -15.89 3.06 0.41
C ALA A 254 -15.88 2.24 -0.89
N GLU A 255 -16.71 1.20 -1.01
CA GLU A 255 -16.87 0.44 -2.28
C GLU A 255 -17.32 1.33 -3.43
N ARG A 256 -18.36 2.14 -3.22
CA ARG A 256 -18.83 3.09 -4.23
C ARG A 256 -17.77 4.15 -4.56
N LEU A 257 -17.04 4.61 -3.55
CA LEU A 257 -15.96 5.58 -3.73
C LEU A 257 -14.86 5.07 -4.65
N ILE A 258 -14.34 3.86 -4.39
CA ILE A 258 -13.26 3.28 -5.21
C ILE A 258 -13.74 2.85 -6.59
N SER A 259 -14.99 2.40 -6.74
CA SER A 259 -15.59 2.09 -8.04
C SER A 259 -15.67 3.34 -8.92
N ASN A 260 -16.06 4.48 -8.35
CA ASN A 260 -16.09 5.76 -9.06
C ASN A 260 -14.66 6.26 -9.41
N ALA A 261 -13.66 5.97 -8.58
CA ALA A 261 -12.28 6.31 -8.88
C ALA A 261 -11.73 5.50 -10.05
N ALA A 262 -11.95 4.18 -10.05
CA ALA A 262 -11.51 3.29 -11.13
C ALA A 262 -12.18 3.57 -12.50
N SER A 263 -13.38 4.15 -12.52
CA SER A 263 -14.08 4.48 -13.77
C SER A 263 -13.63 5.80 -14.43
N ARG A 264 -12.72 6.54 -13.81
CA ARG A 264 -12.19 7.81 -14.32
C ARG A 264 -10.84 7.68 -15.03
N GLU A 265 -10.21 6.50 -14.93
CA GLU A 265 -9.02 6.11 -15.68
C GLU A 265 -9.41 5.55 -17.05
#